data_e578812a93bffd1137ffc40d69b57d4f
#
_entry.id   e578812a93bffd1137ffc40d69b57d4f
#
_cell.length_a   1.000
_cell.length_b   1.000
_cell.length_c   1.000
_cell.angle_alpha   90.00
_cell.angle_beta   90.00
_cell.angle_gamma   90.00
#
_symmetry.space_group_name_H-M   'P 1'
#
loop_
_entity.id
_entity.type
_entity.pdbx_description
1 polymer ?
#
loop_
_entity_poly.entity_id
_entity_poly.type
_entity_poly.pdbx_seq_one_letter_code
_entity_poly.pdbx_strand_id
1 'polypeptide(L)'
;MKNRYSERNRAYEANEDLYFMRHWGKEGPEVPGEERVTLATHTNVIDLSQGILSAQDFRITAFPKQDIHPLQAAASDVERFCYGIIYVNEERQEGNLRQDVSHNQLLYGAAVVRSIWDMDLAGQEQADEAGNPAGWEDLPLVVQSINPKYVYPMPGGKRGPWQYVIYACRRSVSEIESEWGPIMASPYTTMNLRSKQRKEIDYVDYWGWENTDQGSQVVNCVIAGDVLLKPPTVENGYKDLPYTIIPCKKTSSTKGDEQNLSMLYPIKDTVHNLEQTLTKQNRAIKMWAYAPPVYEGPPGNAPQIDTTLGEVITLNPGSKFGFMGWQGNAPDISMQVNIFKQEVQEGSFPAVSYGQGPGSMSGYALTTLSEGGRIRLQMPKRAQELGWQIVFRKCLSLAQHFSPNTPLTVHGDYKGQPFACSLPGLATKDMRIVVSISTRMPQDKARDEAMGSQLKAHGVLSDRTLLEQYFQVDDPDKEIERKMYEKVLQHPFFQLLRMSQVAIQNGVPPQLVAQTLGPIMAQSMAQTGQPGGTMTAQGDVVNQKGPGMPEPGQPQGGPPPARPRVAPSTIPGAQMGKMTSQEMGMSPNVGNITEQNR
;
A
#
# COMPACT_ATOMS: atom_id res chain seq x y z
N MET A 1 -27.34 14.14 9.67
CA MET A 1 -26.04 13.60 9.21
C MET A 1 -26.17 12.20 8.63
N LYS A 2 -26.61 11.20 9.38
CA LYS A 2 -26.75 9.81 8.88
C LYS A 2 -27.49 9.76 7.53
N ASN A 3 -28.56 10.52 7.34
CA ASN A 3 -29.31 10.55 6.06
C ASN A 3 -28.49 11.08 4.86
N ARG A 4 -27.65 12.09 5.07
CA ARG A 4 -26.79 12.65 4.00
C ARG A 4 -25.73 11.66 3.51
N TYR A 5 -25.28 10.76 4.38
CA TYR A 5 -24.27 9.77 4.09
C TYR A 5 -24.85 8.36 3.89
N SER A 6 -26.17 8.22 3.79
CA SER A 6 -26.84 6.90 3.63
C SER A 6 -26.39 6.17 2.38
N GLU A 7 -26.29 6.87 1.23
CA GLU A 7 -25.83 6.30 -0.03
C GLU A 7 -24.38 5.81 0.08
N ARG A 8 -23.50 6.64 0.63
CA ARG A 8 -22.10 6.27 0.90
C ARG A 8 -22.00 5.03 1.78
N ASN A 9 -22.75 5.00 2.87
CA ASN A 9 -22.69 3.88 3.82
C ASN A 9 -23.24 2.59 3.20
N ARG A 10 -24.29 2.68 2.35
CA ARG A 10 -24.75 1.52 1.56
C ARG A 10 -23.67 1.01 0.61
N ALA A 11 -22.93 1.92 -0.06
CA ALA A 11 -21.83 1.52 -0.91
C ALA A 11 -20.70 0.85 -0.11
N TYR A 12 -20.41 1.33 1.10
CA TYR A 12 -19.45 0.70 1.99
C TYR A 12 -19.88 -0.70 2.44
N GLU A 13 -21.17 -0.88 2.79
CA GLU A 13 -21.73 -2.19 3.13
C GLU A 13 -21.69 -3.15 1.94
N ALA A 14 -22.03 -2.67 0.75
CA ALA A 14 -21.92 -3.47 -0.46
C ALA A 14 -20.48 -3.90 -0.75
N ASN A 15 -19.48 -3.02 -0.53
CA ASN A 15 -18.07 -3.37 -0.69
C ASN A 15 -17.60 -4.39 0.35
N GLU A 16 -18.07 -4.29 1.60
CA GLU A 16 -17.83 -5.31 2.64
C GLU A 16 -18.41 -6.66 2.23
N ASP A 17 -19.64 -6.68 1.72
CA ASP A 17 -20.31 -7.91 1.30
C ASP A 17 -19.59 -8.55 0.09
N LEU A 18 -19.07 -7.74 -0.83
CA LEU A 18 -18.22 -8.22 -1.92
C LEU A 18 -16.91 -8.82 -1.41
N TYR A 19 -16.21 -8.13 -0.50
CA TYR A 19 -14.95 -8.59 0.05
C TYR A 19 -15.09 -9.89 0.86
N PHE A 20 -16.14 -10.00 1.69
CA PHE A 20 -16.43 -11.19 2.48
C PHE A 20 -17.25 -12.25 1.75
N MET A 21 -17.44 -12.11 0.44
CA MET A 21 -18.18 -13.05 -0.40
C MET A 21 -19.64 -13.29 0.06
N ARG A 22 -20.30 -12.25 0.58
CA ARG A 22 -21.69 -12.28 1.10
C ARG A 22 -22.70 -11.58 0.19
N HIS A 23 -22.28 -11.17 -1.00
CA HIS A 23 -23.04 -10.29 -1.90
C HIS A 23 -24.26 -10.95 -2.58
N TRP A 24 -24.42 -12.27 -2.48
CA TRP A 24 -25.65 -12.93 -2.91
C TRP A 24 -26.87 -12.61 -2.02
N GLY A 25 -26.65 -11.91 -0.89
CA GLY A 25 -27.69 -11.55 0.05
C GLY A 25 -28.20 -12.71 0.88
N LYS A 26 -29.23 -12.45 1.68
CA LYS A 26 -29.89 -13.44 2.55
C LYS A 26 -30.96 -14.26 1.83
N GLU A 27 -31.34 -13.84 0.63
CA GLU A 27 -32.32 -14.54 -0.18
C GLU A 27 -31.76 -15.88 -0.66
N GLY A 28 -32.57 -16.92 -0.55
CA GLY A 28 -32.20 -18.25 -1.05
C GLY A 28 -31.98 -18.24 -2.57
N PRO A 29 -31.49 -19.34 -3.16
CA PRO A 29 -31.37 -19.45 -4.61
C PRO A 29 -32.72 -19.26 -5.28
N GLU A 30 -32.75 -18.63 -6.47
CA GLU A 30 -33.97 -18.39 -7.24
C GLU A 30 -34.70 -19.70 -7.58
N VAL A 31 -33.93 -20.75 -7.73
CA VAL A 31 -34.43 -22.09 -8.05
C VAL A 31 -34.00 -23.08 -6.98
N PRO A 32 -34.90 -23.90 -6.44
CA PRO A 32 -34.56 -24.94 -5.47
C PRO A 32 -33.45 -25.87 -5.99
N GLY A 33 -32.43 -26.10 -5.17
CA GLY A 33 -31.26 -26.95 -5.53
C GLY A 33 -30.22 -26.27 -6.40
N GLU A 34 -30.30 -24.97 -6.67
CA GLU A 34 -29.27 -24.20 -7.34
C GLU A 34 -28.13 -23.90 -6.37
N GLU A 35 -26.91 -24.26 -6.74
CA GLU A 35 -25.70 -23.92 -6.02
C GLU A 35 -25.09 -22.66 -6.63
N ARG A 36 -25.05 -21.60 -5.85
CA ARG A 36 -24.44 -20.32 -6.26
C ARG A 36 -22.93 -20.42 -6.26
N VAL A 37 -22.31 -20.00 -7.35
CA VAL A 37 -20.85 -19.91 -7.49
C VAL A 37 -20.41 -18.55 -6.99
N THR A 38 -19.46 -18.53 -6.05
CA THR A 38 -18.86 -17.30 -5.53
C THR A 38 -17.37 -17.32 -5.79
N LEU A 39 -16.83 -16.23 -6.31
CA LEU A 39 -15.41 -16.08 -6.64
C LEU A 39 -14.73 -15.15 -5.65
N ALA A 40 -13.53 -15.53 -5.20
CA ALA A 40 -12.71 -14.71 -4.32
C ALA A 40 -11.99 -13.54 -5.03
N THR A 41 -12.46 -13.13 -6.21
CA THR A 41 -11.78 -12.12 -7.02
C THR A 41 -11.70 -10.77 -6.31
N HIS A 42 -12.77 -10.35 -5.65
CA HIS A 42 -12.81 -9.06 -4.91
C HIS A 42 -11.81 -9.05 -3.75
N THR A 43 -11.77 -10.12 -2.97
CA THR A 43 -10.82 -10.30 -1.86
C THR A 43 -9.39 -10.27 -2.37
N ASN A 44 -9.09 -11.06 -3.42
CA ASN A 44 -7.74 -11.13 -4.00
C ASN A 44 -7.25 -9.78 -4.53
N VAL A 45 -8.13 -8.96 -5.11
CA VAL A 45 -7.77 -7.63 -5.61
C VAL A 45 -7.40 -6.70 -4.46
N ILE A 46 -8.16 -6.71 -3.37
CA ILE A 46 -7.89 -5.88 -2.19
C ILE A 46 -6.61 -6.34 -1.52
N ASP A 47 -6.45 -7.64 -1.25
CA ASP A 47 -5.31 -8.20 -0.54
C ASP A 47 -4.00 -8.00 -1.31
N LEU A 48 -4.01 -8.21 -2.65
CA LEU A 48 -2.85 -7.91 -3.48
C LEU A 48 -2.50 -6.42 -3.45
N SER A 49 -3.51 -5.56 -3.60
CA SER A 49 -3.31 -4.10 -3.57
C SER A 49 -2.77 -3.63 -2.22
N GLN A 50 -3.32 -4.16 -1.12
CA GLN A 50 -2.88 -3.88 0.24
C GLN A 50 -1.45 -4.36 0.44
N GLY A 51 -1.13 -5.59 0.02
CA GLY A 51 0.23 -6.13 0.08
C GLY A 51 1.24 -5.26 -0.65
N ILE A 52 0.91 -4.76 -1.86
CA ILE A 52 1.79 -3.86 -2.61
C ILE A 52 1.95 -2.50 -1.93
N LEU A 53 0.91 -1.94 -1.30
CA LEU A 53 0.98 -0.63 -0.66
C LEU A 53 1.61 -0.66 0.73
N SER A 54 1.41 -1.74 1.50
CA SER A 54 1.86 -1.83 2.90
C SER A 54 3.21 -2.51 3.09
N ALA A 55 3.56 -3.48 2.23
CA ALA A 55 4.78 -4.29 2.40
C ALA A 55 6.06 -3.60 1.92
N GLN A 56 5.97 -2.42 1.30
CA GLN A 56 7.11 -1.82 0.61
C GLN A 56 7.70 -0.62 1.35
N ASP A 57 8.91 -0.21 0.92
CA ASP A 57 9.67 0.87 1.53
C ASP A 57 8.83 2.13 1.73
N PHE A 58 8.42 2.31 2.96
CA PHE A 58 7.79 3.51 3.44
C PHE A 58 8.89 4.43 3.94
N ARG A 59 9.17 5.49 3.19
CA ARG A 59 10.22 6.45 3.52
C ARG A 59 9.64 7.72 4.08
N ILE A 60 10.14 8.12 5.22
CA ILE A 60 9.90 9.41 5.81
C ILE A 60 11.20 10.20 5.68
N THR A 61 11.13 11.38 5.08
CA THR A 61 12.29 12.27 4.96
C THR A 61 11.91 13.64 5.52
N ALA A 62 12.70 14.14 6.44
CA ALA A 62 12.53 15.47 7.00
C ALA A 62 13.50 16.45 6.33
N PHE A 63 12.98 17.60 5.94
CA PHE A 63 13.77 18.69 5.36
C PHE A 63 13.63 19.95 6.21
N PRO A 64 14.73 20.61 6.57
CA PRO A 64 14.66 21.93 7.18
C PRO A 64 14.10 22.94 6.17
N LYS A 65 13.34 23.91 6.63
CA LYS A 65 12.85 25.00 5.78
C LYS A 65 13.99 25.93 5.32
N GLN A 66 15.09 25.96 6.05
CA GLN A 66 16.31 26.71 5.72
C GLN A 66 17.47 25.72 5.67
N ASP A 67 18.29 25.81 4.64
CA ASP A 67 19.46 24.94 4.44
C ASP A 67 20.62 25.40 5.34
N ILE A 68 20.56 25.03 6.62
CA ILE A 68 21.57 25.34 7.63
C ILE A 68 22.10 24.03 8.20
N HIS A 69 23.40 23.83 8.22
CA HIS A 69 24.06 22.57 8.59
C HIS A 69 23.60 21.94 9.94
N PRO A 70 23.41 22.69 11.05
CA PRO A 70 22.90 22.09 12.29
C PRO A 70 21.45 21.59 12.19
N LEU A 71 20.63 22.15 11.27
CA LEU A 71 19.26 21.69 11.04
C LEU A 71 19.18 20.36 10.26
N GLN A 72 20.22 20.00 9.52
CA GLN A 72 20.28 18.72 8.81
C GLN A 72 20.46 17.54 9.79
N ALA A 73 21.27 17.71 10.84
CA ALA A 73 21.39 16.69 11.89
C ALA A 73 20.06 16.49 12.63
N ALA A 74 19.39 17.59 13.00
CA ALA A 74 18.07 17.56 13.63
C ALA A 74 16.99 16.92 12.72
N ALA A 75 17.13 17.03 11.39
CA ALA A 75 16.21 16.40 10.46
C ALA A 75 16.24 14.87 10.56
N SER A 76 17.41 14.27 10.72
CA SER A 76 17.54 12.81 10.90
C SER A 76 16.85 12.32 12.18
N ASP A 77 16.92 13.11 13.26
CA ASP A 77 16.26 12.76 14.52
C ASP A 77 14.73 12.88 14.39
N VAL A 78 14.23 13.90 13.66
CA VAL A 78 12.82 14.04 13.35
C VAL A 78 12.31 12.90 12.48
N GLU A 79 13.11 12.40 11.53
CA GLU A 79 12.77 11.21 10.75
C GLU A 79 12.57 10.00 11.65
N ARG A 80 13.54 9.71 12.52
CA ARG A 80 13.46 8.61 13.50
C ARG A 80 12.25 8.78 14.42
N PHE A 81 12.01 9.98 14.88
CA PHE A 81 10.85 10.29 15.70
C PHE A 81 9.53 9.96 14.99
N CYS A 82 9.40 10.31 13.71
CA CYS A 82 8.20 9.97 12.92
C CYS A 82 8.03 8.45 12.72
N TYR A 83 9.11 7.70 12.49
CA TYR A 83 9.06 6.24 12.47
C TYR A 83 8.64 5.67 13.82
N GLY A 84 9.21 6.19 14.91
CA GLY A 84 8.87 5.78 16.27
C GLY A 84 7.40 6.04 16.63
N ILE A 85 6.80 7.15 16.19
CA ILE A 85 5.36 7.40 16.39
C ILE A 85 4.52 6.26 15.79
N ILE A 86 4.84 5.80 14.57
CA ILE A 86 4.11 4.67 13.96
C ILE A 86 4.32 3.42 14.78
N TYR A 87 5.58 3.08 15.08
CA TYR A 87 5.96 1.85 15.75
C TYR A 87 5.29 1.72 17.13
N VAL A 88 5.39 2.74 17.98
CA VAL A 88 4.78 2.76 19.31
C VAL A 88 3.25 2.62 19.23
N ASN A 89 2.60 3.26 18.23
CA ASN A 89 1.17 3.13 18.06
C ASN A 89 0.76 1.75 17.50
N GLU A 90 1.56 1.14 16.63
CA GLU A 90 1.35 -0.24 16.16
C GLU A 90 1.50 -1.25 17.29
N GLU A 91 2.51 -1.10 18.15
CA GLU A 91 2.71 -1.93 19.32
C GLU A 91 1.56 -1.79 20.33
N ARG A 92 1.14 -0.56 20.63
CA ARG A 92 0.04 -0.27 21.55
C ARG A 92 -1.31 -0.83 21.06
N GLN A 93 -1.56 -0.81 19.76
CA GLN A 93 -2.80 -1.29 19.16
C GLN A 93 -2.73 -2.77 18.77
N GLU A 94 -1.62 -3.46 19.02
CA GLU A 94 -1.37 -4.85 18.62
C GLU A 94 -1.71 -5.09 17.14
N GLY A 95 -1.48 -4.08 16.27
CA GLY A 95 -1.88 -4.10 14.88
C GLY A 95 -0.96 -3.31 13.96
N ASN A 96 -1.10 -3.54 12.67
CA ASN A 96 -0.32 -2.80 11.66
C ASN A 96 -1.12 -1.61 11.12
N LEU A 97 -0.87 -0.44 11.67
CA LEU A 97 -1.56 0.81 11.32
C LEU A 97 -1.54 1.11 9.81
N ARG A 98 -0.43 0.84 9.15
CA ARG A 98 -0.30 1.08 7.71
C ARG A 98 -1.13 0.10 6.88
N GLN A 99 -1.22 -1.15 7.31
CA GLN A 99 -2.08 -2.15 6.67
C GLN A 99 -3.56 -1.77 6.82
N ASP A 100 -3.98 -1.36 8.01
CA ASP A 100 -5.36 -0.94 8.27
C ASP A 100 -5.76 0.27 7.45
N VAL A 101 -4.87 1.27 7.35
CA VAL A 101 -5.08 2.44 6.51
C VAL A 101 -5.18 2.05 5.03
N SER A 102 -4.33 1.15 4.55
CA SER A 102 -4.36 0.67 3.18
C SER A 102 -5.62 -0.13 2.89
N HIS A 103 -6.00 -1.04 3.79
CA HIS A 103 -7.23 -1.83 3.69
C HIS A 103 -8.47 -0.95 3.61
N ASN A 104 -8.62 -0.03 4.57
CA ASN A 104 -9.76 0.89 4.61
C ASN A 104 -9.82 1.78 3.37
N GLN A 105 -8.69 2.29 2.90
CA GLN A 105 -8.62 3.11 1.70
C GLN A 105 -9.10 2.34 0.45
N LEU A 106 -8.62 1.12 0.26
CA LEU A 106 -8.92 0.32 -0.93
C LEU A 106 -10.35 -0.22 -0.91
N LEU A 107 -10.81 -0.71 0.24
CA LEU A 107 -12.12 -1.31 0.40
C LEU A 107 -13.25 -0.27 0.37
N TYR A 108 -13.15 0.76 1.21
CA TYR A 108 -14.21 1.78 1.32
C TYR A 108 -14.03 2.96 0.35
N GLY A 109 -12.87 3.06 -0.33
CA GLY A 109 -12.55 4.20 -1.17
C GLY A 109 -11.97 5.39 -0.41
N ALA A 110 -11.89 5.33 0.91
CA ALA A 110 -11.21 6.30 1.76
C ALA A 110 -10.80 5.66 3.08
N ALA A 111 -9.61 6.02 3.58
CA ALA A 111 -9.20 5.73 4.95
C ALA A 111 -9.31 6.99 5.81
N VAL A 112 -9.49 6.81 7.10
CA VAL A 112 -9.51 7.89 8.07
C VAL A 112 -8.50 7.61 9.17
N VAL A 113 -7.57 8.54 9.36
CA VAL A 113 -6.57 8.48 10.43
C VAL A 113 -6.88 9.60 11.42
N ARG A 114 -7.00 9.24 12.69
CA ARG A 114 -7.17 10.17 13.80
C ARG A 114 -5.82 10.37 14.51
N SER A 115 -5.45 11.61 14.76
CA SER A 115 -4.22 11.97 15.49
C SER A 115 -4.60 12.87 16.65
N ILE A 116 -4.47 12.38 17.88
CA ILE A 116 -4.83 13.11 19.11
C ILE A 116 -3.67 13.11 20.10
N TRP A 117 -3.71 14.08 21.00
CA TRP A 117 -2.90 14.11 22.20
C TRP A 117 -3.74 13.59 23.35
N ASP A 118 -3.26 12.58 24.03
CA ASP A 118 -3.93 11.95 25.16
C ASP A 118 -3.09 12.13 26.43
N MET A 119 -3.60 12.94 27.35
CA MET A 119 -2.90 13.25 28.61
C MET A 119 -2.97 12.08 29.60
N ASP A 120 -4.00 11.25 29.52
CA ASP A 120 -4.16 10.12 30.41
C ASP A 120 -3.09 9.03 30.12
N LEU A 121 -2.69 8.91 28.85
CA LEU A 121 -1.59 8.04 28.43
C LEU A 121 -0.21 8.64 28.74
N ALA A 122 -0.10 9.95 28.82
CA ALA A 122 1.17 10.62 29.10
C ALA A 122 1.78 10.22 30.45
N GLY A 123 0.92 9.85 31.39
CA GLY A 123 1.33 9.60 32.76
C GLY A 123 1.87 10.86 33.45
N GLN A 124 2.81 10.66 34.36
CA GLN A 124 3.48 11.78 35.04
C GLN A 124 4.70 12.24 34.24
N GLU A 125 4.90 13.55 34.19
CA GLU A 125 6.14 14.12 33.68
C GLU A 125 7.28 13.74 34.59
N GLN A 126 8.26 13.01 34.04
CA GLN A 126 9.46 12.59 34.77
C GLN A 126 10.44 13.75 34.83
N ALA A 127 11.07 13.94 35.99
CA ALA A 127 12.16 14.88 36.17
C ALA A 127 13.49 14.12 36.38
N ASP A 128 14.58 14.67 35.85
CA ASP A 128 15.93 14.19 36.14
C ASP A 128 16.35 14.53 37.58
N GLU A 129 17.51 14.03 38.01
CA GLU A 129 18.07 14.31 39.34
C GLU A 129 18.31 15.82 39.59
N ALA A 130 18.38 16.63 38.54
CA ALA A 130 18.54 18.09 38.59
C ALA A 130 17.18 18.83 38.56
N GLY A 131 16.07 18.13 38.46
CA GLY A 131 14.70 18.70 38.39
C GLY A 131 14.32 19.24 37.02
N ASN A 132 15.09 18.92 35.95
CA ASN A 132 14.68 19.25 34.59
C ASN A 132 13.69 18.19 34.05
N PRO A 133 12.79 18.57 33.13
CA PRO A 133 11.87 17.60 32.52
C PRO A 133 12.66 16.54 31.72
N ALA A 134 12.64 15.31 32.21
CA ALA A 134 13.34 14.16 31.60
C ALA A 134 12.50 13.50 30.49
N GLY A 135 11.19 13.67 30.52
CA GLY A 135 10.28 13.09 29.54
C GLY A 135 8.91 12.74 30.13
N TRP A 136 8.07 12.18 29.31
CA TRP A 136 6.81 11.58 29.72
C TRP A 136 7.01 10.08 29.98
N GLU A 137 6.19 9.51 30.84
CA GLU A 137 6.22 8.07 31.13
C GLU A 137 5.95 7.23 29.88
N ASP A 138 4.97 7.67 29.07
CA ASP A 138 4.65 7.06 27.77
C ASP A 138 4.40 8.13 26.71
N LEU A 139 4.35 7.74 25.43
CA LEU A 139 4.10 8.64 24.30
C LEU A 139 2.63 9.08 24.28
N PRO A 140 2.31 10.36 24.49
CA PRO A 140 0.92 10.85 24.51
C PRO A 140 0.30 11.04 23.11
N LEU A 141 1.09 10.85 22.04
CA LEU A 141 0.61 10.94 20.68
C LEU A 141 -0.07 9.63 20.25
N VAL A 142 -1.38 9.68 20.05
CA VAL A 142 -2.17 8.55 19.59
C VAL A 142 -2.54 8.73 18.12
N VAL A 143 -2.16 7.77 17.29
CA VAL A 143 -2.49 7.69 15.87
C VAL A 143 -3.26 6.41 15.62
N GLN A 144 -4.49 6.51 15.14
CA GLN A 144 -5.39 5.37 14.94
C GLN A 144 -6.00 5.38 13.54
N SER A 145 -6.16 4.21 12.95
CA SER A 145 -7.03 4.01 11.79
C SER A 145 -8.47 3.80 12.26
N ILE A 146 -9.38 4.64 11.77
CA ILE A 146 -10.80 4.55 12.10
C ILE A 146 -11.58 4.07 10.89
N ASN A 147 -12.55 3.18 11.10
CA ASN A 147 -13.41 2.72 10.03
C ASN A 147 -14.20 3.92 9.44
N PRO A 148 -14.06 4.20 8.14
CA PRO A 148 -14.68 5.36 7.48
C PRO A 148 -16.21 5.39 7.56
N LYS A 149 -16.85 4.26 7.79
CA LYS A 149 -18.29 4.10 7.94
C LYS A 149 -18.86 4.93 9.10
N TYR A 150 -18.04 5.11 10.15
CA TYR A 150 -18.43 5.84 11.36
C TYR A 150 -18.03 7.31 11.35
N VAL A 151 -17.35 7.80 10.31
CA VAL A 151 -16.84 9.17 10.23
C VAL A 151 -17.65 9.98 9.21
N TYR A 152 -18.15 11.14 9.65
CA TYR A 152 -19.03 12.03 8.88
C TYR A 152 -18.39 13.43 8.74
N PRO A 153 -17.52 13.63 7.73
CA PRO A 153 -16.86 14.91 7.49
C PRO A 153 -17.78 15.89 6.77
N MET A 154 -17.83 17.16 7.19
CA MET A 154 -18.55 18.22 6.49
C MET A 154 -17.55 19.07 5.69
N PRO A 155 -17.68 19.13 4.35
CA PRO A 155 -16.84 19.99 3.53
C PRO A 155 -17.16 21.48 3.74
N GLY A 156 -16.24 22.36 3.33
CA GLY A 156 -16.44 23.81 3.35
C GLY A 156 -15.70 24.54 4.47
N GLY A 157 -14.66 23.94 5.05
CA GLY A 157 -13.80 24.61 6.02
C GLY A 157 -12.99 25.76 5.41
N LYS A 158 -12.93 26.92 6.07
CA LYS A 158 -12.11 28.07 5.64
C LYS A 158 -10.62 27.83 5.84
N ARG A 159 -10.23 27.06 6.86
CA ARG A 159 -8.83 26.76 7.21
C ARG A 159 -8.35 25.37 6.79
N GLY A 160 -9.26 24.54 6.25
CA GLY A 160 -8.95 23.19 5.79
C GLY A 160 -10.09 22.65 4.95
N PRO A 161 -10.02 21.41 4.49
CA PRO A 161 -11.05 20.81 3.63
C PRO A 161 -12.39 20.60 4.37
N TRP A 162 -12.36 20.51 5.72
CA TRP A 162 -13.51 20.15 6.53
C TRP A 162 -13.87 21.26 7.50
N GLN A 163 -15.17 21.56 7.59
CA GLN A 163 -15.70 22.49 8.59
C GLN A 163 -15.79 21.80 9.95
N TYR A 164 -16.26 20.57 9.96
CA TYR A 164 -16.30 19.70 11.13
C TYR A 164 -16.24 18.23 10.70
N VAL A 165 -15.90 17.38 11.64
CA VAL A 165 -15.91 15.93 11.50
C VAL A 165 -16.61 15.34 12.71
N ILE A 166 -17.55 14.43 12.46
CA ILE A 166 -18.26 13.69 13.51
C ILE A 166 -17.83 12.23 13.40
N TYR A 167 -17.38 11.67 14.51
CA TYR A 167 -17.24 10.24 14.68
C TYR A 167 -18.45 9.72 15.45
N ALA A 168 -19.23 8.82 14.86
CA ALA A 168 -20.44 8.29 15.48
C ALA A 168 -20.50 6.78 15.31
N CYS A 169 -20.41 6.05 16.41
CA CYS A 169 -20.50 4.60 16.47
C CYS A 169 -21.40 4.15 17.60
N ARG A 170 -21.71 2.87 17.67
CA ARG A 170 -22.35 2.25 18.83
C ARG A 170 -21.26 1.66 19.72
N ARG A 171 -21.33 1.98 21.01
CA ARG A 171 -20.43 1.44 22.03
C ARG A 171 -21.24 0.91 23.20
N SER A 172 -20.69 -0.08 23.90
CA SER A 172 -21.32 -0.58 25.11
C SER A 172 -21.23 0.47 26.25
N VAL A 173 -22.22 0.50 27.11
CA VAL A 173 -22.21 1.42 28.25
C VAL A 173 -20.98 1.17 29.14
N SER A 174 -20.59 -0.08 29.33
CA SER A 174 -19.43 -0.46 30.13
C SER A 174 -18.10 0.08 29.58
N GLU A 175 -17.91 0.08 28.27
CA GLU A 175 -16.73 0.67 27.62
C GLU A 175 -16.68 2.19 27.84
N ILE A 176 -17.82 2.86 27.70
CA ILE A 176 -17.89 4.30 27.90
C ILE A 176 -17.69 4.67 29.38
N GLU A 177 -18.27 3.88 30.32
CA GLU A 177 -18.08 4.10 31.75
C GLU A 177 -16.61 3.83 32.20
N SER A 178 -15.89 2.95 31.53
CA SER A 178 -14.47 2.72 31.83
C SER A 178 -13.58 3.89 31.40
N GLU A 179 -13.95 4.59 30.32
CA GLU A 179 -13.18 5.73 29.76
C GLU A 179 -13.56 7.07 30.40
N TRP A 180 -14.85 7.29 30.65
CA TRP A 180 -15.38 8.59 31.09
C TRP A 180 -15.89 8.60 32.53
N GLY A 181 -15.82 7.48 33.23
CA GLY A 181 -16.41 7.29 34.54
C GLY A 181 -17.92 6.98 34.47
N PRO A 182 -18.59 6.82 35.65
CA PRO A 182 -19.97 6.39 35.69
C PRO A 182 -20.90 7.38 35.00
N ILE A 183 -21.63 6.92 34.00
CA ILE A 183 -22.64 7.72 33.30
C ILE A 183 -23.84 7.87 34.26
N MET A 184 -23.97 9.02 34.88
CA MET A 184 -25.16 9.33 35.63
C MET A 184 -26.34 9.39 34.68
N ALA A 185 -27.26 8.43 34.80
CA ALA A 185 -28.49 8.45 34.04
C ALA A 185 -29.22 9.79 34.26
N SER A 186 -29.48 10.51 33.18
CA SER A 186 -30.38 11.65 33.24
C SER A 186 -31.69 11.19 33.87
N PRO A 187 -32.34 12.00 34.76
CA PRO A 187 -33.61 11.64 35.40
C PRO A 187 -34.74 11.30 34.40
N TYR A 188 -34.56 11.63 33.14
CA TYR A 188 -35.47 11.26 32.05
C TYR A 188 -35.17 9.89 31.39
N THR A 189 -34.05 9.26 31.72
CA THR A 189 -33.71 7.94 31.20
C THR A 189 -34.17 6.88 32.22
N THR A 190 -35.45 6.56 32.21
CA THR A 190 -36.01 5.42 32.97
C THR A 190 -35.53 4.09 32.41
N MET A 191 -34.24 3.90 32.33
CA MET A 191 -33.63 2.65 31.91
C MET A 191 -33.37 1.79 33.15
N ASN A 192 -34.04 0.67 33.22
CA ASN A 192 -33.80 -0.37 34.18
C ASN A 192 -32.30 -0.69 34.26
N LEU A 193 -31.65 -0.27 35.31
CA LEU A 193 -30.23 -0.42 35.62
C LEU A 193 -29.72 -1.87 35.57
N ARG A 194 -30.61 -2.87 35.59
CA ARG A 194 -30.27 -4.30 35.53
C ARG A 194 -29.91 -4.83 34.14
N SER A 195 -30.16 -4.07 33.06
CA SER A 195 -29.79 -4.45 31.70
C SER A 195 -28.58 -3.68 31.15
N LYS A 196 -27.87 -2.93 31.99
CA LYS A 196 -26.77 -2.03 31.58
C LYS A 196 -25.59 -2.72 30.89
N GLN A 197 -25.28 -3.95 31.23
CA GLN A 197 -24.05 -4.65 30.76
C GLN A 197 -24.06 -5.03 29.28
N ARG A 198 -25.19 -4.98 28.58
CA ARG A 198 -25.30 -5.37 27.17
C ARG A 198 -25.93 -4.33 26.24
N LYS A 199 -26.14 -3.13 26.72
CA LYS A 199 -26.81 -2.12 25.92
C LYS A 199 -25.79 -1.23 25.22
N GLU A 200 -25.84 -1.31 23.89
CA GLU A 200 -25.12 -0.39 23.03
C GLU A 200 -25.88 0.93 22.95
N ILE A 201 -25.16 2.03 23.11
CA ILE A 201 -25.68 3.39 22.92
C ILE A 201 -24.90 4.10 21.82
N ASP A 202 -25.53 5.10 21.20
CA ASP A 202 -24.86 5.91 20.20
C ASP A 202 -23.83 6.82 20.90
N TYR A 203 -22.56 6.65 20.54
CA TYR A 203 -21.45 7.49 20.96
C TYR A 203 -21.10 8.44 19.82
N VAL A 204 -21.04 9.74 20.11
CA VAL A 204 -20.79 10.80 19.14
C VAL A 204 -19.67 11.71 19.62
N ASP A 205 -18.59 11.77 18.88
CA ASP A 205 -17.45 12.65 19.09
C ASP A 205 -17.42 13.71 17.96
N TYR A 206 -17.66 14.95 18.30
CA TYR A 206 -17.71 16.10 17.39
C TYR A 206 -16.43 16.93 17.49
N TRP A 207 -15.83 17.19 16.35
CA TRP A 207 -14.71 18.11 16.20
C TRP A 207 -15.03 19.12 15.10
N GLY A 208 -14.98 20.41 15.40
CA GLY A 208 -15.35 21.45 14.45
C GLY A 208 -14.61 22.76 14.64
N TRP A 209 -14.66 23.59 13.62
CA TRP A 209 -14.20 24.95 13.66
C TRP A 209 -15.36 25.86 14.11
N GLU A 210 -15.18 26.54 15.20
CA GLU A 210 -16.13 27.53 15.68
C GLU A 210 -15.48 28.90 15.79
N ASN A 211 -16.27 29.96 15.55
CA ASN A 211 -15.83 31.34 15.71
C ASN A 211 -16.06 31.75 17.17
N THR A 212 -14.97 31.97 17.87
CA THR A 212 -14.95 32.51 19.22
C THR A 212 -14.50 33.98 19.18
N ASP A 213 -14.60 34.69 20.30
CA ASP A 213 -14.13 36.08 20.42
C ASP A 213 -12.63 36.23 20.10
N GLN A 214 -11.87 35.14 20.24
CA GLN A 214 -10.43 35.07 19.92
C GLN A 214 -10.13 34.60 18.46
N GLY A 215 -11.18 34.47 17.65
CA GLY A 215 -11.09 33.98 16.28
C GLY A 215 -11.59 32.55 16.09
N SER A 216 -11.27 31.94 14.95
CA SER A 216 -11.72 30.58 14.64
C SER A 216 -10.85 29.55 15.35
N GLN A 217 -11.44 28.78 16.25
CA GLN A 217 -10.77 27.75 17.07
C GLN A 217 -11.41 26.38 16.87
N VAL A 218 -10.65 25.34 17.23
CA VAL A 218 -11.13 23.96 17.19
C VAL A 218 -11.88 23.67 18.49
N VAL A 219 -13.10 23.17 18.36
CA VAL A 219 -13.96 22.77 19.47
C VAL A 219 -14.23 21.28 19.40
N ASN A 220 -14.17 20.64 20.58
CA ASN A 220 -14.53 19.23 20.75
C ASN A 220 -15.74 19.10 21.69
N CYS A 221 -16.61 18.16 21.38
CA CYS A 221 -17.79 17.82 22.19
C CYS A 221 -18.06 16.32 22.08
N VAL A 222 -18.33 15.65 23.20
CA VAL A 222 -18.61 14.21 23.23
C VAL A 222 -19.95 13.94 23.88
N ILE A 223 -20.79 13.15 23.23
CA ILE A 223 -22.14 12.79 23.66
C ILE A 223 -22.29 11.27 23.61
N ALA A 224 -22.87 10.68 24.63
CA ALA A 224 -23.24 9.27 24.68
C ALA A 224 -24.74 9.10 24.95
N GLY A 225 -25.48 8.67 23.95
CA GLY A 225 -26.95 8.66 24.00
C GLY A 225 -27.49 10.07 24.22
N ASP A 226 -28.12 10.28 25.39
CA ASP A 226 -28.67 11.59 25.79
C ASP A 226 -27.77 12.32 26.82
N VAL A 227 -26.60 11.78 27.15
CA VAL A 227 -25.68 12.31 28.14
C VAL A 227 -24.53 13.05 27.49
N LEU A 228 -24.31 14.29 27.88
CA LEU A 228 -23.16 15.09 27.47
C LEU A 228 -21.95 14.70 28.34
N LEU A 229 -21.01 13.92 27.77
CA LEU A 229 -19.80 13.50 28.46
C LEU A 229 -18.76 14.63 28.55
N LYS A 230 -18.55 15.30 27.40
CA LYS A 230 -17.67 16.47 27.31
C LYS A 230 -18.44 17.65 26.72
N PRO A 231 -18.61 18.76 27.47
CA PRO A 231 -19.23 19.95 26.91
C PRO A 231 -18.39 20.53 25.78
N PRO A 232 -18.98 21.35 24.89
CA PRO A 232 -18.20 22.01 23.83
C PRO A 232 -17.04 22.79 24.45
N THR A 233 -15.83 22.31 24.24
CA THR A 233 -14.59 22.84 24.82
C THR A 233 -13.63 23.22 23.69
N VAL A 234 -13.03 24.41 23.83
CA VAL A 234 -11.99 24.85 22.90
C VAL A 234 -10.72 24.03 23.15
N GLU A 235 -10.28 23.35 22.15
CA GLU A 235 -9.05 22.54 22.17
C GLU A 235 -7.85 23.39 21.76
N ASN A 236 -7.25 24.01 22.75
CA ASN A 236 -6.03 24.78 22.53
C ASN A 236 -4.89 23.85 22.12
N GLY A 237 -4.17 24.19 21.06
CA GLY A 237 -3.06 23.38 20.54
C GLY A 237 -3.39 22.65 19.23
N TYR A 238 -4.65 22.45 18.94
CA TYR A 238 -5.04 21.88 17.64
C TYR A 238 -5.12 22.99 16.59
N LYS A 239 -4.13 23.00 15.68
CA LYS A 239 -4.12 23.91 14.52
C LYS A 239 -4.99 23.43 13.38
N ASP A 240 -5.32 22.15 13.35
CA ASP A 240 -6.16 21.46 12.37
C ASP A 240 -7.06 20.45 13.10
N LEU A 241 -8.16 20.03 12.46
CA LEU A 241 -8.99 18.94 12.99
C LEU A 241 -8.18 17.65 13.09
N PRO A 242 -8.36 16.81 14.12
CA PRO A 242 -7.53 15.62 14.36
C PRO A 242 -7.72 14.50 13.32
N TYR A 243 -8.65 14.62 12.40
CA TYR A 243 -8.95 13.63 11.39
C TYR A 243 -8.27 13.93 10.07
N THR A 244 -7.62 12.93 9.49
CA THR A 244 -7.04 12.98 8.13
C THR A 244 -7.74 11.95 7.26
N ILE A 245 -8.37 12.40 6.18
CA ILE A 245 -9.10 11.53 5.25
C ILE A 245 -8.24 11.32 4.02
N ILE A 246 -7.95 10.06 3.72
CA ILE A 246 -7.07 9.61 2.64
C ILE A 246 -7.92 8.92 1.58
N PRO A 247 -8.27 9.58 0.47
CA PRO A 247 -9.09 8.98 -0.59
C PRO A 247 -8.32 7.93 -1.38
N CYS A 248 -9.00 6.91 -1.88
CA CYS A 248 -8.44 5.97 -2.86
C CYS A 248 -8.44 6.60 -4.26
N LYS A 249 -9.63 6.87 -4.77
CA LYS A 249 -9.81 7.57 -6.04
C LYS A 249 -10.85 8.67 -5.87
N LYS A 250 -10.39 9.91 -5.74
CA LYS A 250 -11.28 11.07 -5.60
C LYS A 250 -11.88 11.43 -6.95
N THR A 251 -13.18 11.67 -6.98
CA THR A 251 -13.91 12.14 -8.16
C THR A 251 -14.47 13.54 -7.95
N SER A 252 -15.00 14.14 -9.01
CA SER A 252 -15.68 15.43 -8.96
C SER A 252 -17.20 15.30 -8.73
N SER A 253 -17.70 14.08 -8.47
CA SER A 253 -19.12 13.86 -8.25
C SER A 253 -19.62 14.55 -6.97
N THR A 254 -20.85 15.03 -7.02
CA THR A 254 -21.55 15.59 -5.85
C THR A 254 -22.26 14.53 -5.02
N LYS A 255 -22.46 13.33 -5.58
CA LYS A 255 -23.07 12.21 -4.87
C LYS A 255 -22.10 11.58 -3.88
N GLY A 256 -22.60 11.22 -2.71
CA GLY A 256 -21.78 10.75 -1.59
C GLY A 256 -21.07 9.42 -1.85
N ASP A 257 -21.69 8.52 -2.57
CA ASP A 257 -21.18 7.20 -2.95
C ASP A 257 -20.12 7.26 -4.08
N GLU A 258 -20.18 8.31 -4.90
CA GLU A 258 -19.28 8.48 -6.04
C GLU A 258 -18.06 9.38 -5.74
N GLN A 259 -18.02 10.08 -4.59
CA GLN A 259 -16.93 11.03 -4.28
C GLN A 259 -15.58 10.37 -4.11
N ASN A 260 -15.56 9.20 -3.47
CA ASN A 260 -14.36 8.41 -3.23
C ASN A 260 -14.64 6.97 -3.65
N LEU A 261 -14.11 6.58 -4.80
CA LEU A 261 -14.35 5.23 -5.33
C LEU A 261 -13.37 4.22 -4.73
N SER A 262 -13.89 3.05 -4.36
CA SER A 262 -13.07 1.91 -3.93
C SER A 262 -12.33 1.28 -5.10
N MET A 263 -11.35 0.43 -4.80
CA MET A 263 -10.64 -0.36 -5.81
C MET A 263 -11.56 -1.38 -6.49
N LEU A 264 -12.65 -1.78 -5.82
CA LEU A 264 -13.64 -2.74 -6.34
C LEU A 264 -14.61 -2.13 -7.36
N TYR A 265 -14.74 -0.79 -7.39
CA TYR A 265 -15.76 -0.11 -8.20
C TYR A 265 -15.80 -0.55 -9.68
N PRO A 266 -14.66 -0.70 -10.39
CA PRO A 266 -14.68 -1.08 -11.80
C PRO A 266 -15.06 -2.54 -12.06
N ILE A 267 -14.98 -3.41 -11.06
CA ILE A 267 -15.17 -4.87 -11.25
C ILE A 267 -16.40 -5.43 -10.54
N LYS A 268 -17.04 -4.66 -9.65
CA LYS A 268 -18.10 -5.17 -8.78
C LYS A 268 -19.24 -5.84 -9.55
N ASP A 269 -19.75 -5.19 -10.60
CA ASP A 269 -20.87 -5.69 -11.38
C ASP A 269 -20.43 -6.77 -12.38
N THR A 270 -19.25 -6.65 -12.94
CA THR A 270 -18.67 -7.62 -13.89
C THR A 270 -18.41 -8.97 -13.23
N VAL A 271 -17.83 -8.99 -12.02
CA VAL A 271 -17.60 -10.23 -11.26
C VAL A 271 -18.94 -10.86 -10.88
N HIS A 272 -19.91 -10.08 -10.43
CA HIS A 272 -21.24 -10.60 -10.09
C HIS A 272 -21.92 -11.23 -11.30
N ASN A 273 -21.88 -10.60 -12.48
CA ASN A 273 -22.39 -11.17 -13.72
C ASN A 273 -21.66 -12.45 -14.14
N LEU A 274 -20.35 -12.52 -13.93
CA LEU A 274 -19.56 -13.73 -14.14
C LEU A 274 -20.03 -14.87 -13.23
N GLU A 275 -20.24 -14.60 -11.95
CA GLU A 275 -20.71 -15.57 -10.97
C GLU A 275 -22.10 -16.08 -11.30
N GLN A 276 -23.02 -15.19 -11.71
CA GLN A 276 -24.34 -15.58 -12.19
C GLN A 276 -24.26 -16.49 -13.41
N THR A 277 -23.39 -16.15 -14.36
CA THR A 277 -23.18 -16.95 -15.57
C THR A 277 -22.63 -18.33 -15.23
N LEU A 278 -21.64 -18.40 -14.34
CA LEU A 278 -21.06 -19.66 -13.87
C LEU A 278 -22.08 -20.50 -13.07
N THR A 279 -22.94 -19.85 -12.28
CA THR A 279 -24.03 -20.51 -11.56
C THR A 279 -25.03 -21.15 -12.54
N LYS A 280 -25.44 -20.41 -13.59
CA LYS A 280 -26.31 -20.94 -14.66
C LYS A 280 -25.62 -22.07 -15.44
N GLN A 281 -24.33 -21.94 -15.73
CA GLN A 281 -23.55 -22.99 -16.38
C GLN A 281 -23.47 -24.27 -15.54
N ASN A 282 -23.18 -24.12 -14.24
CA ASN A 282 -23.14 -25.24 -13.29
C ASN A 282 -24.48 -25.96 -13.24
N ARG A 283 -25.58 -25.21 -13.21
CA ARG A 283 -26.92 -25.76 -13.29
C ARG A 283 -27.17 -26.52 -14.60
N ALA A 284 -26.79 -25.95 -15.74
CA ALA A 284 -26.96 -26.61 -17.05
C ALA A 284 -26.17 -27.92 -17.11
N ILE A 285 -24.93 -27.93 -16.58
CA ILE A 285 -24.10 -29.14 -16.47
C ILE A 285 -24.76 -30.18 -15.57
N LYS A 286 -25.30 -29.79 -14.41
CA LYS A 286 -26.02 -30.70 -13.53
C LYS A 286 -27.27 -31.27 -14.17
N MET A 287 -28.06 -30.45 -14.87
CA MET A 287 -29.25 -30.93 -15.63
C MET A 287 -28.88 -31.87 -16.76
N TRP A 288 -27.70 -31.67 -17.37
CA TRP A 288 -27.20 -32.57 -18.40
C TRP A 288 -26.66 -33.88 -17.82
N ALA A 289 -25.91 -33.81 -16.73
CA ALA A 289 -25.32 -34.97 -16.05
C ALA A 289 -26.36 -35.83 -15.31
N TYR A 290 -27.39 -35.18 -14.76
CA TYR A 290 -28.46 -35.80 -14.00
C TYR A 290 -29.83 -35.53 -14.69
N ALA A 291 -29.89 -35.78 -15.99
CA ALA A 291 -31.13 -35.59 -16.75
C ALA A 291 -32.26 -36.39 -16.08
N PRO A 292 -33.41 -35.75 -15.80
CA PRO A 292 -34.54 -36.46 -15.18
C PRO A 292 -35.04 -37.57 -16.14
N PRO A 293 -35.25 -38.79 -15.61
CA PRO A 293 -35.80 -39.85 -16.38
C PRO A 293 -37.27 -39.54 -16.71
N VAL A 294 -37.67 -39.75 -17.96
CA VAL A 294 -39.03 -39.59 -18.43
C VAL A 294 -39.56 -40.95 -18.90
N TYR A 295 -40.70 -41.32 -18.37
CA TYR A 295 -41.43 -42.49 -18.78
C TYR A 295 -42.70 -42.08 -19.51
N GLU A 296 -42.84 -42.51 -20.77
CA GLU A 296 -44.07 -42.40 -21.53
C GLU A 296 -44.73 -43.78 -21.59
N GLY A 297 -45.84 -43.94 -20.90
CA GLY A 297 -46.59 -45.19 -20.87
C GLY A 297 -47.99 -45.04 -20.26
N PRO A 298 -48.77 -46.12 -20.19
CA PRO A 298 -50.12 -46.05 -19.66
C PRO A 298 -50.12 -45.59 -18.18
N PRO A 299 -51.10 -44.72 -17.80
CA PRO A 299 -51.19 -44.19 -16.46
C PRO A 299 -51.40 -45.29 -15.42
N GLY A 300 -50.63 -45.26 -14.36
CA GLY A 300 -50.70 -46.22 -13.23
C GLY A 300 -49.61 -47.32 -13.21
N ASN A 301 -48.83 -47.49 -14.24
CA ASN A 301 -47.76 -48.52 -14.29
C ASN A 301 -46.36 -47.92 -14.51
N ALA A 302 -46.06 -46.80 -13.90
CA ALA A 302 -44.69 -46.29 -13.94
C ALA A 302 -43.76 -47.31 -13.21
N PRO A 303 -42.83 -47.96 -13.87
CA PRO A 303 -41.87 -48.85 -13.20
C PRO A 303 -41.06 -48.05 -12.22
N GLN A 304 -40.76 -48.64 -11.08
CA GLN A 304 -39.77 -48.11 -10.16
C GLN A 304 -38.40 -48.33 -10.80
N ILE A 305 -37.88 -47.27 -11.42
CA ILE A 305 -36.61 -47.36 -12.17
C ILE A 305 -35.48 -47.10 -11.17
N ASP A 306 -34.73 -48.14 -10.88
CA ASP A 306 -33.46 -47.99 -10.19
C ASP A 306 -32.38 -47.64 -11.23
N THR A 307 -31.78 -46.45 -11.07
CA THR A 307 -30.78 -45.94 -12.02
C THR A 307 -29.34 -46.36 -11.62
N THR A 308 -29.20 -47.55 -11.09
CA THR A 308 -27.87 -48.11 -10.79
C THR A 308 -27.12 -48.40 -12.08
N LEU A 309 -25.82 -48.03 -12.13
CA LEU A 309 -24.97 -48.20 -13.31
C LEU A 309 -24.92 -49.71 -13.72
N GLY A 310 -25.39 -50.01 -14.94
CA GLY A 310 -25.31 -51.33 -15.50
C GLY A 310 -26.58 -52.19 -15.38
N GLU A 311 -27.65 -51.67 -14.81
CA GLU A 311 -28.93 -52.37 -14.72
C GLU A 311 -29.73 -52.26 -16.05
N VAL A 312 -30.27 -53.40 -16.51
CA VAL A 312 -31.08 -53.44 -17.71
C VAL A 312 -32.54 -53.12 -17.38
N ILE A 313 -33.00 -52.00 -17.86
CA ILE A 313 -34.38 -51.56 -17.66
C ILE A 313 -35.31 -52.28 -18.66
N THR A 314 -36.22 -53.12 -18.15
CA THR A 314 -37.23 -53.80 -18.98
C THR A 314 -38.49 -52.96 -19.00
N LEU A 315 -38.91 -52.53 -20.19
CA LEU A 315 -40.11 -51.74 -20.42
C LEU A 315 -41.27 -52.58 -20.89
N ASN A 316 -42.52 -52.21 -20.52
CA ASN A 316 -43.70 -52.83 -21.05
C ASN A 316 -43.88 -52.49 -22.54
N PRO A 317 -44.46 -53.40 -23.34
CA PRO A 317 -44.72 -53.15 -24.76
C PRO A 317 -45.54 -51.83 -24.96
N GLY A 318 -44.99 -50.94 -25.78
CA GLY A 318 -45.62 -49.64 -26.06
C GLY A 318 -45.18 -48.48 -25.15
N SER A 319 -44.35 -48.75 -24.13
CA SER A 319 -43.79 -47.73 -23.27
C SER A 319 -42.44 -47.27 -23.80
N LYS A 320 -42.12 -45.99 -23.60
CA LYS A 320 -40.81 -45.40 -23.92
C LYS A 320 -40.18 -44.86 -22.66
N PHE A 321 -38.91 -45.11 -22.54
CA PHE A 321 -38.09 -44.54 -21.48
C PHE A 321 -36.97 -43.71 -22.11
N GLY A 322 -36.75 -42.54 -21.59
CA GLY A 322 -35.67 -41.67 -22.03
C GLY A 322 -35.27 -40.72 -20.93
N PHE A 323 -34.18 -40.06 -21.12
CA PHE A 323 -33.80 -38.95 -20.27
C PHE A 323 -34.22 -37.67 -20.95
N MET A 324 -34.82 -36.72 -20.19
CA MET A 324 -35.14 -35.40 -20.70
C MET A 324 -33.83 -34.59 -20.84
N GLY A 325 -33.08 -34.89 -21.88
CA GLY A 325 -31.88 -34.11 -22.21
C GLY A 325 -32.23 -32.74 -22.76
N TRP A 326 -31.33 -31.81 -22.61
CA TRP A 326 -31.42 -30.50 -23.25
C TRP A 326 -31.39 -30.67 -24.77
N GLN A 327 -32.50 -30.32 -25.46
CA GLN A 327 -32.62 -30.47 -26.91
C GLN A 327 -32.15 -29.25 -27.71
N GLY A 328 -31.58 -28.24 -27.09
CA GLY A 328 -31.03 -27.05 -27.75
C GLY A 328 -29.53 -27.06 -27.82
N ASN A 329 -28.93 -26.37 -28.79
CA ASN A 329 -27.53 -26.02 -28.75
C ASN A 329 -27.31 -25.18 -27.50
N ALA A 330 -26.46 -25.66 -26.57
CA ALA A 330 -26.07 -24.84 -25.45
C ALA A 330 -25.45 -23.54 -26.02
N PRO A 331 -25.97 -22.37 -25.63
CA PRO A 331 -25.36 -21.12 -26.06
C PRO A 331 -23.89 -21.18 -25.65
N ASP A 332 -23.01 -20.56 -26.45
CA ASP A 332 -21.57 -20.61 -26.19
C ASP A 332 -21.25 -19.78 -24.92
N ILE A 333 -21.59 -20.37 -23.79
CA ILE A 333 -21.37 -19.80 -22.44
C ILE A 333 -19.87 -19.59 -22.21
N SER A 334 -19.02 -20.42 -22.85
CA SER A 334 -17.57 -20.33 -22.73
C SER A 334 -17.04 -19.01 -23.27
N MET A 335 -17.58 -18.52 -24.38
CA MET A 335 -17.23 -17.23 -24.95
C MET A 335 -17.61 -16.11 -23.99
N GLN A 336 -18.80 -16.15 -23.42
CA GLN A 336 -19.29 -15.14 -22.47
C GLN A 336 -18.48 -15.12 -21.18
N VAL A 337 -18.12 -16.29 -20.64
CA VAL A 337 -17.23 -16.43 -19.48
C VAL A 337 -15.86 -15.84 -19.78
N ASN A 338 -15.30 -16.06 -20.98
CA ASN A 338 -13.99 -15.50 -21.35
C ASN A 338 -14.05 -13.97 -21.47
N ILE A 339 -15.13 -13.40 -22.04
CA ILE A 339 -15.32 -11.95 -22.10
C ILE A 339 -15.33 -11.36 -20.68
N PHE A 340 -16.14 -11.92 -19.77
CA PHE A 340 -16.18 -11.43 -18.39
C PHE A 340 -14.85 -11.57 -17.66
N LYS A 341 -14.10 -12.67 -17.88
CA LYS A 341 -12.76 -12.83 -17.32
C LYS A 341 -11.78 -11.78 -17.82
N GLN A 342 -11.85 -11.45 -19.11
CA GLN A 342 -11.03 -10.39 -19.69
C GLN A 342 -11.40 -9.03 -19.11
N GLU A 343 -12.66 -8.68 -19.03
CA GLU A 343 -13.17 -7.46 -18.41
C GLU A 343 -12.72 -7.33 -16.94
N VAL A 344 -12.77 -8.44 -16.17
CA VAL A 344 -12.27 -8.47 -14.79
C VAL A 344 -10.78 -8.19 -14.74
N GLN A 345 -9.98 -8.75 -15.65
CA GLN A 345 -8.54 -8.47 -15.72
C GLN A 345 -8.26 -7.02 -16.13
N GLU A 346 -9.01 -6.49 -17.07
CA GLU A 346 -8.93 -5.07 -17.45
C GLU A 346 -9.39 -4.15 -16.32
N GLY A 347 -10.36 -4.58 -15.52
CA GLY A 347 -10.88 -3.85 -14.34
C GLY A 347 -10.01 -3.99 -13.08
N SER A 348 -9.16 -5.02 -12.96
CA SER A 348 -8.33 -5.33 -11.79
C SER A 348 -6.83 -5.34 -12.12
N PHE A 349 -6.17 -6.43 -11.83
CA PHE A 349 -4.75 -6.66 -12.14
C PHE A 349 -4.60 -7.73 -13.22
N PRO A 350 -3.58 -7.61 -14.10
CA PRO A 350 -3.25 -8.68 -15.03
C PRO A 350 -2.94 -9.99 -14.31
N ALA A 351 -3.21 -11.12 -14.94
CA ALA A 351 -2.97 -12.46 -14.38
C ALA A 351 -1.51 -12.66 -13.92
N VAL A 352 -0.57 -11.98 -14.56
CA VAL A 352 0.87 -11.97 -14.19
C VAL A 352 1.09 -11.45 -12.76
N SER A 353 0.30 -10.48 -12.32
CA SER A 353 0.40 -9.94 -10.95
C SER A 353 0.00 -10.96 -9.87
N TYR A 354 -0.76 -11.99 -10.25
CA TYR A 354 -1.11 -13.14 -9.41
C TYR A 354 -0.18 -14.36 -9.59
N GLY A 355 0.97 -14.16 -10.25
CA GLY A 355 1.91 -15.24 -10.53
C GLY A 355 1.50 -16.17 -11.68
N GLN A 356 0.43 -15.85 -12.42
CA GLN A 356 -0.08 -16.62 -13.55
C GLN A 356 0.45 -16.02 -14.86
N GLY A 357 1.68 -16.36 -15.23
CA GLY A 357 2.27 -15.94 -16.51
C GLY A 357 2.36 -17.10 -17.50
N PRO A 358 2.11 -16.90 -18.81
CA PRO A 358 2.42 -17.89 -19.80
C PRO A 358 3.94 -18.16 -19.79
N GLY A 359 4.33 -19.44 -19.64
CA GLY A 359 5.74 -19.84 -19.53
C GLY A 359 6.63 -19.50 -20.74
N SER A 360 6.03 -19.00 -21.83
CA SER A 360 6.72 -18.58 -23.05
C SER A 360 7.06 -17.09 -23.13
N MET A 361 6.62 -16.28 -22.16
CA MET A 361 6.89 -14.83 -22.18
C MET A 361 8.29 -14.51 -21.68
N SER A 362 8.94 -13.53 -22.33
CA SER A 362 10.22 -12.99 -21.85
C SER A 362 10.03 -12.25 -20.52
N GLY A 363 11.07 -12.24 -19.67
CA GLY A 363 11.05 -11.51 -18.40
C GLY A 363 10.70 -10.02 -18.59
N TYR A 364 11.10 -9.41 -19.69
CA TYR A 364 10.73 -8.03 -20.05
C TYR A 364 9.23 -7.87 -20.29
N ALA A 365 8.60 -8.78 -21.04
CA ALA A 365 7.16 -8.72 -21.27
C ALA A 365 6.35 -8.90 -19.99
N LEU A 366 6.78 -9.81 -19.09
CA LEU A 366 6.16 -10.01 -17.77
C LEU A 366 6.26 -8.75 -16.90
N THR A 367 7.41 -8.08 -16.90
CA THR A 367 7.62 -6.83 -16.15
C THR A 367 6.71 -5.73 -16.68
N THR A 368 6.64 -5.54 -18.00
CA THR A 368 5.80 -4.52 -18.62
C THR A 368 4.31 -4.72 -18.30
N LEU A 369 3.84 -5.98 -18.32
CA LEU A 369 2.47 -6.29 -17.93
C LEU A 369 2.21 -6.02 -16.43
N SER A 370 3.15 -6.36 -15.56
CA SER A 370 3.02 -6.08 -14.12
C SER A 370 3.01 -4.58 -13.82
N GLU A 371 3.76 -3.77 -14.57
CA GLU A 371 3.75 -2.31 -14.46
C GLU A 371 2.39 -1.72 -14.82
N GLY A 372 1.70 -2.26 -15.83
CA GLY A 372 0.35 -1.88 -16.18
C GLY A 372 -0.64 -2.00 -15.00
N GLY A 373 -0.52 -3.06 -14.20
CA GLY A 373 -1.29 -3.23 -12.97
C GLY A 373 -0.95 -2.19 -11.89
N ARG A 374 0.33 -1.83 -11.75
CA ARG A 374 0.81 -0.85 -10.75
C ARG A 374 0.34 0.56 -11.02
N ILE A 375 0.11 0.94 -12.28
CA ILE A 375 -0.41 2.26 -12.64
C ILE A 375 -1.72 2.54 -11.90
N ARG A 376 -2.54 1.53 -11.66
CA ARG A 376 -3.81 1.66 -10.92
C ARG A 376 -3.61 2.03 -9.45
N LEU A 377 -2.49 1.64 -8.86
CA LEU A 377 -2.15 1.96 -7.47
C LEU A 377 -1.50 3.34 -7.31
N GLN A 378 -1.17 4.04 -8.40
CA GLN A 378 -0.52 5.37 -8.31
C GLN A 378 -1.39 6.40 -7.59
N MET A 379 -2.71 6.40 -7.85
CA MET A 379 -3.61 7.35 -7.19
C MET A 379 -3.76 7.05 -5.69
N PRO A 380 -4.11 5.82 -5.24
CA PRO A 380 -4.14 5.47 -3.82
C PRO A 380 -2.81 5.72 -3.12
N LYS A 381 -1.69 5.34 -3.74
CA LYS A 381 -0.34 5.59 -3.26
C LYS A 381 -0.08 7.07 -3.00
N ARG A 382 -0.32 7.92 -4.01
CA ARG A 382 -0.09 9.37 -3.88
C ARG A 382 -0.96 9.99 -2.80
N ALA A 383 -2.19 9.52 -2.66
CA ALA A 383 -3.08 9.96 -1.60
C ALA A 383 -2.59 9.54 -0.22
N GLN A 384 -2.02 8.33 -0.08
CA GLN A 384 -1.38 7.89 1.16
C GLN A 384 -0.14 8.72 1.49
N GLU A 385 0.74 8.96 0.54
CA GLU A 385 1.92 9.82 0.73
C GLU A 385 1.53 11.19 1.31
N LEU A 386 0.54 11.85 0.69
CA LEU A 386 0.02 13.12 1.17
C LEU A 386 -0.69 12.99 2.54
N GLY A 387 -1.47 11.93 2.72
CA GLY A 387 -2.18 11.66 3.97
C GLY A 387 -1.24 11.51 5.14
N TRP A 388 -0.19 10.70 5.01
CA TRP A 388 0.82 10.51 6.04
C TRP A 388 1.62 11.78 6.32
N GLN A 389 1.94 12.59 5.31
CA GLN A 389 2.57 13.91 5.51
C GLN A 389 1.68 14.81 6.38
N ILE A 390 0.36 14.79 6.18
CA ILE A 390 -0.60 15.56 6.97
C ILE A 390 -0.68 15.00 8.39
N VAL A 391 -0.70 13.67 8.58
CA VAL A 391 -0.71 13.01 9.90
C VAL A 391 0.51 13.43 10.70
N PHE A 392 1.73 13.29 10.15
CA PHE A 392 2.95 13.69 10.83
C PHE A 392 2.98 15.19 11.15
N ARG A 393 2.56 16.04 10.19
CA ARG A 393 2.46 17.48 10.46
C ARG A 393 1.56 17.79 11.66
N LYS A 394 0.44 17.08 11.81
CA LYS A 394 -0.45 17.23 12.96
C LYS A 394 0.21 16.74 14.24
N CYS A 395 0.80 15.55 14.23
CA CYS A 395 1.53 15.01 15.38
C CYS A 395 2.64 15.95 15.85
N LEU A 396 3.48 16.45 14.93
CA LEU A 396 4.52 17.41 15.27
C LEU A 396 3.97 18.74 15.78
N SER A 397 2.83 19.20 15.25
CA SER A 397 2.16 20.41 15.76
C SER A 397 1.64 20.22 17.19
N LEU A 398 1.11 19.05 17.53
CA LEU A 398 0.68 18.70 18.87
C LEU A 398 1.88 18.62 19.83
N ALA A 399 2.96 17.94 19.41
CA ALA A 399 4.19 17.88 20.18
C ALA A 399 4.78 19.26 20.49
N GLN A 400 4.78 20.17 19.50
CA GLN A 400 5.25 21.55 19.67
C GLN A 400 4.42 22.35 20.67
N HIS A 401 3.13 22.06 20.77
CA HIS A 401 2.24 22.80 21.68
C HIS A 401 2.24 22.22 23.09
N PHE A 402 2.07 20.90 23.23
CA PHE A 402 1.87 20.26 24.52
C PHE A 402 3.18 19.86 25.22
N SER A 403 4.25 19.62 24.45
CA SER A 403 5.54 19.21 24.98
C SER A 403 6.70 20.01 24.33
N PRO A 404 6.70 21.35 24.45
CA PRO A 404 7.68 22.17 23.75
C PRO A 404 9.12 21.88 24.21
N ASN A 405 9.34 21.75 25.50
CA ASN A 405 10.67 21.57 26.13
C ASN A 405 10.86 20.16 26.67
N THR A 406 9.79 19.47 27.04
CA THR A 406 9.83 18.11 27.57
C THR A 406 10.08 17.14 26.44
N PRO A 407 11.11 16.29 26.51
CA PRO A 407 11.39 15.33 25.45
C PRO A 407 10.33 14.23 25.38
N LEU A 408 9.92 13.92 24.18
CA LEU A 408 9.06 12.78 23.84
C LEU A 408 9.94 11.61 23.40
N THR A 409 9.87 10.51 24.11
CA THR A 409 10.68 9.33 23.82
C THR A 409 9.87 8.37 22.95
N VAL A 410 10.48 7.93 21.87
CA VAL A 410 9.94 6.92 20.97
C VAL A 410 10.99 5.86 20.71
N HIS A 411 10.55 4.64 20.46
CA HIS A 411 11.40 3.53 20.06
C HIS A 411 10.85 2.89 18.79
N GLY A 412 11.67 2.09 18.13
CA GLY A 412 11.25 1.40 16.92
C GLY A 412 12.39 0.72 16.21
N ASP A 413 12.10 0.24 15.03
CA ASP A 413 13.07 -0.32 14.09
C ASP A 413 13.21 0.60 12.88
N TYR A 414 14.42 0.98 12.55
CA TYR A 414 14.77 1.73 11.37
C TYR A 414 15.74 0.94 10.51
N LYS A 415 15.26 0.41 9.39
CA LYS A 415 16.07 -0.42 8.47
C LYS A 415 16.71 -1.65 9.12
N GLY A 416 15.99 -2.34 10.01
CA GLY A 416 16.48 -3.52 10.72
C GLY A 416 17.43 -3.20 11.87
N GLN A 417 17.52 -1.93 12.29
CA GLN A 417 18.28 -1.51 13.46
C GLN A 417 17.34 -0.91 14.50
N PRO A 418 17.25 -1.51 15.70
CA PRO A 418 16.46 -0.94 16.77
C PRO A 418 17.04 0.42 17.18
N PHE A 419 16.17 1.38 17.43
CA PHE A 419 16.56 2.70 17.89
C PHE A 419 15.63 3.21 18.98
N ALA A 420 16.15 4.07 19.83
CA ALA A 420 15.39 4.94 20.70
C ALA A 420 15.74 6.40 20.35
N CYS A 421 14.73 7.24 20.30
CA CYS A 421 14.90 8.67 20.00
C CYS A 421 14.08 9.47 21.00
N SER A 422 14.71 10.47 21.61
CA SER A 422 14.06 11.39 22.54
C SER A 422 14.20 12.80 22.01
N LEU A 423 13.06 13.46 21.74
CA LEU A 423 13.06 14.74 21.05
C LEU A 423 12.05 15.72 21.69
N PRO A 424 12.48 16.93 22.10
CA PRO A 424 11.54 17.96 22.55
C PRO A 424 10.74 18.52 21.36
N GLY A 425 9.47 18.86 21.58
CA GLY A 425 8.58 19.34 20.51
C GLY A 425 9.13 20.53 19.72
N LEU A 426 9.86 21.45 20.39
CA LEU A 426 10.47 22.60 19.70
C LEU A 426 11.55 22.21 18.69
N ALA A 427 12.25 21.08 18.86
CA ALA A 427 13.24 20.62 17.89
C ALA A 427 12.62 20.24 16.52
N THR A 428 11.29 19.98 16.48
CA THR A 428 10.57 19.69 15.25
C THR A 428 10.11 20.95 14.50
N LYS A 429 10.34 22.14 15.08
CA LYS A 429 9.97 23.41 14.47
C LYS A 429 10.79 23.63 13.20
N ASP A 430 10.13 24.17 12.16
CA ASP A 430 10.75 24.47 10.87
C ASP A 430 11.18 23.26 10.04
N MET A 431 10.71 22.07 10.40
CA MET A 431 10.88 20.87 9.59
C MET A 431 9.68 20.66 8.65
N ARG A 432 9.95 20.15 7.47
CA ARG A 432 8.95 19.69 6.50
C ARG A 432 9.12 18.20 6.31
N ILE A 433 8.03 17.45 6.47
CA ILE A 433 8.03 16.01 6.27
C ILE A 433 7.56 15.70 4.85
N VAL A 434 8.27 14.82 4.18
CA VAL A 434 7.87 14.21 2.91
C VAL A 434 7.83 12.71 3.11
N VAL A 435 6.74 12.11 2.69
CA VAL A 435 6.56 10.65 2.72
C VAL A 435 6.56 10.14 1.30
N SER A 436 7.30 9.09 1.05
CA SER A 436 7.36 8.39 -0.23
C SER A 436 7.14 6.90 -0.01
N ILE A 437 6.28 6.30 -0.82
CA ILE A 437 5.97 4.87 -0.78
C ILE A 437 6.48 4.26 -2.08
N SER A 438 7.34 3.25 -2.00
CA SER A 438 7.76 2.52 -3.19
C SER A 438 6.70 1.47 -3.55
N THR A 439 6.39 1.31 -4.82
CA THR A 439 5.54 0.20 -5.32
C THR A 439 6.32 -0.81 -6.14
N ARG A 440 7.67 -0.73 -6.10
CA ARG A 440 8.56 -1.63 -6.83
C ARG A 440 8.71 -2.97 -6.09
N MET A 441 8.67 -4.06 -6.81
CA MET A 441 8.94 -5.37 -6.22
C MET A 441 10.46 -5.58 -6.01
N PRO A 442 10.87 -6.47 -5.08
CA PRO A 442 12.29 -6.76 -4.85
C PRO A 442 13.05 -7.20 -6.12
N GLN A 443 12.36 -7.90 -7.03
CA GLN A 443 12.93 -8.33 -8.31
C GLN A 443 13.27 -7.16 -9.23
N ASP A 444 12.48 -6.09 -9.22
CA ASP A 444 12.75 -4.89 -10.01
C ASP A 444 13.93 -4.12 -9.45
N LYS A 445 14.05 -4.06 -8.11
CA LYS A 445 15.22 -3.47 -7.45
C LYS A 445 16.51 -4.18 -7.87
N ALA A 446 16.54 -5.51 -7.78
CA ALA A 446 17.71 -6.31 -8.18
C ALA A 446 18.10 -6.07 -9.64
N ARG A 447 17.11 -5.94 -10.51
CA ARG A 447 17.33 -5.64 -11.93
C ARG A 447 17.88 -4.23 -12.15
N ASP A 448 17.28 -3.23 -11.49
CA ASP A 448 17.71 -1.83 -11.56
C ASP A 448 19.15 -1.70 -11.02
N GLU A 449 19.46 -2.36 -9.91
CA GLU A 449 20.81 -2.43 -9.34
C GLU A 449 21.82 -3.08 -10.31
N ALA A 450 21.45 -4.19 -10.93
CA ALA A 450 22.29 -4.86 -11.92
C ALA A 450 22.54 -3.96 -13.15
N MET A 451 21.49 -3.32 -13.66
CA MET A 451 21.57 -2.40 -14.80
C MET A 451 22.39 -1.15 -14.46
N GLY A 452 22.16 -0.57 -13.28
CA GLY A 452 22.94 0.56 -12.79
C GLY A 452 24.43 0.22 -12.65
N SER A 453 24.75 -0.97 -12.11
CA SER A 453 26.11 -1.45 -11.98
C SER A 453 26.80 -1.65 -13.35
N GLN A 454 26.08 -2.16 -14.33
CA GLN A 454 26.59 -2.29 -15.71
C GLN A 454 26.84 -0.91 -16.36
N LEU A 455 25.91 0.02 -16.24
CA LEU A 455 26.07 1.38 -16.79
C LEU A 455 27.23 2.12 -16.15
N LYS A 456 27.46 1.89 -14.84
CA LYS A 456 28.63 2.41 -14.16
C LYS A 456 29.93 1.78 -14.66
N ALA A 457 29.96 0.46 -14.86
CA ALA A 457 31.14 -0.23 -15.39
C ALA A 457 31.52 0.29 -16.80
N HIS A 458 30.54 0.75 -17.57
CA HIS A 458 30.75 1.42 -18.86
C HIS A 458 31.05 2.93 -18.76
N GLY A 459 31.18 3.47 -17.56
CA GLY A 459 31.53 4.88 -17.34
C GLY A 459 30.41 5.89 -17.69
N VAL A 460 29.19 5.43 -17.89
CA VAL A 460 28.03 6.27 -18.29
C VAL A 460 27.43 7.02 -17.10
N LEU A 461 27.51 6.43 -15.90
CA LEU A 461 26.88 6.96 -14.68
C LEU A 461 27.90 7.40 -13.63
N SER A 462 27.62 8.53 -12.97
CA SER A 462 28.34 8.96 -11.77
C SER A 462 27.94 8.10 -10.56
N ASP A 463 28.81 8.02 -9.53
CA ASP A 463 28.53 7.33 -8.27
C ASP A 463 27.26 7.87 -7.62
N ARG A 464 27.07 9.19 -7.65
CA ARG A 464 25.88 9.84 -7.09
C ARG A 464 24.59 9.41 -7.79
N THR A 465 24.55 9.47 -9.13
CA THR A 465 23.38 9.06 -9.92
C THR A 465 23.08 7.58 -9.73
N LEU A 466 24.10 6.74 -9.62
CA LEU A 466 23.96 5.32 -9.35
C LEU A 466 23.28 5.07 -7.99
N LEU A 467 23.78 5.71 -6.94
CA LEU A 467 23.26 5.57 -5.58
C LEU A 467 21.83 6.14 -5.48
N GLU A 468 21.57 7.28 -6.11
CA GLU A 468 20.27 7.97 -6.05
C GLU A 468 19.18 7.26 -6.86
N GLN A 469 19.44 6.92 -8.11
CA GLN A 469 18.41 6.42 -9.04
C GLN A 469 18.27 4.90 -9.05
N TYR A 470 19.38 4.17 -8.96
CA TYR A 470 19.39 2.72 -9.13
C TYR A 470 19.41 1.98 -7.79
N PHE A 471 20.27 2.38 -6.88
CA PHE A 471 20.32 1.81 -5.52
C PHE A 471 19.35 2.46 -4.55
N GLN A 472 18.80 3.64 -4.90
CA GLN A 472 17.85 4.39 -4.09
C GLN A 472 18.31 4.61 -2.65
N VAL A 473 19.60 4.95 -2.48
CA VAL A 473 20.16 5.31 -1.20
C VAL A 473 19.60 6.66 -0.78
N ASP A 474 19.18 6.78 0.49
CA ASP A 474 18.49 7.98 0.99
C ASP A 474 19.37 9.23 0.97
N ASP A 475 20.66 9.08 1.28
CA ASP A 475 21.63 10.15 1.27
C ASP A 475 22.87 9.72 0.49
N PRO A 476 22.88 9.93 -0.84
CA PRO A 476 23.99 9.54 -1.69
C PRO A 476 25.30 10.24 -1.32
N ASP A 477 25.22 11.48 -0.81
CA ASP A 477 26.40 12.27 -0.48
C ASP A 477 27.08 11.72 0.78
N LYS A 478 26.32 11.37 1.83
CA LYS A 478 26.87 10.68 3.02
C LYS A 478 27.47 9.31 2.68
N GLU A 479 26.86 8.58 1.76
CA GLU A 479 27.38 7.27 1.35
C GLU A 479 28.69 7.42 0.56
N ILE A 480 28.80 8.46 -0.27
CA ILE A 480 30.05 8.81 -0.95
C ILE A 480 31.12 9.22 0.07
N GLU A 481 30.78 10.02 1.09
CA GLU A 481 31.70 10.39 2.18
C GLU A 481 32.14 9.15 2.97
N ARG A 482 31.24 8.25 3.33
CA ARG A 482 31.58 6.97 3.98
C ARG A 482 32.54 6.14 3.13
N LYS A 483 32.25 6.02 1.85
CA LYS A 483 33.11 5.31 0.90
C LYS A 483 34.51 5.97 0.78
N MET A 484 34.57 7.29 0.80
CA MET A 484 35.85 8.00 0.85
C MET A 484 36.59 7.74 2.15
N TYR A 485 35.89 7.81 3.28
CA TYR A 485 36.43 7.48 4.58
C TYR A 485 36.94 6.03 4.68
N GLU A 486 36.16 5.06 4.16
CA GLU A 486 36.60 3.67 4.09
C GLU A 486 37.84 3.48 3.21
N LYS A 487 37.92 4.17 2.07
CA LYS A 487 39.13 4.15 1.24
C LYS A 487 40.36 4.71 1.96
N VAL A 488 40.17 5.77 2.76
CA VAL A 488 41.25 6.30 3.60
C VAL A 488 41.65 5.26 4.65
N LEU A 489 40.70 4.62 5.31
CA LEU A 489 40.99 3.56 6.30
C LEU A 489 41.63 2.32 5.68
N GLN A 490 41.33 2.01 4.42
CA GLN A 490 41.95 0.91 3.68
C GLN A 490 43.37 1.22 3.23
N HIS A 491 43.81 2.47 3.32
CA HIS A 491 45.19 2.83 3.03
C HIS A 491 46.16 2.10 3.97
N PRO A 492 47.24 1.47 3.47
CA PRO A 492 48.16 0.65 4.28
C PRO A 492 48.65 1.32 5.54
N PHE A 493 48.90 2.61 5.49
CA PHE A 493 49.35 3.40 6.65
C PHE A 493 48.31 3.39 7.78
N PHE A 494 47.02 3.65 7.49
CA PHE A 494 45.96 3.66 8.50
C PHE A 494 45.66 2.27 9.04
N GLN A 495 45.75 1.23 8.21
CA GLN A 495 45.63 -0.16 8.67
C GLN A 495 46.73 -0.51 9.67
N LEU A 496 48.00 -0.15 9.40
CA LEU A 496 49.10 -0.36 10.32
C LEU A 496 48.92 0.42 11.63
N LEU A 497 48.45 1.67 11.55
CA LEU A 497 48.17 2.49 12.70
C LEU A 497 47.07 1.88 13.58
N ARG A 498 46.00 1.37 12.97
CA ARG A 498 44.92 0.66 13.68
C ARG A 498 45.38 -0.65 14.28
N MET A 499 46.20 -1.43 13.57
CA MET A 499 46.84 -2.63 14.10
C MET A 499 47.71 -2.32 15.33
N SER A 500 48.46 -1.22 15.30
CA SER A 500 49.28 -0.79 16.43
C SER A 500 48.43 -0.43 17.66
N GLN A 501 47.31 0.27 17.45
CA GLN A 501 46.38 0.62 18.55
C GLN A 501 45.73 -0.63 19.16
N VAL A 502 45.26 -1.54 18.35
CA VAL A 502 44.65 -2.81 18.81
C VAL A 502 45.67 -3.67 19.55
N ALA A 503 46.91 -3.73 19.08
CA ALA A 503 47.98 -4.47 19.75
C ALA A 503 48.26 -3.88 21.14
N ILE A 504 48.32 -2.55 21.26
CA ILE A 504 48.52 -1.87 22.56
C ILE A 504 47.31 -2.13 23.50
N GLN A 505 46.09 -2.05 22.99
CA GLN A 505 44.89 -2.35 23.78
C GLN A 505 44.86 -3.79 24.29
N ASN A 506 45.39 -4.73 23.51
CA ASN A 506 45.51 -6.14 23.90
C ASN A 506 46.74 -6.44 24.77
N GLY A 507 47.41 -5.42 25.32
CA GLY A 507 48.47 -5.58 26.30
C GLY A 507 49.88 -5.79 25.70
N VAL A 508 50.08 -5.62 24.40
CA VAL A 508 51.41 -5.67 23.80
C VAL A 508 52.18 -4.41 24.15
N PRO A 509 53.41 -4.53 24.69
CA PRO A 509 54.21 -3.36 25.09
C PRO A 509 54.42 -2.40 23.91
N PRO A 510 54.21 -1.07 24.08
CA PRO A 510 54.32 -0.09 23.00
C PRO A 510 55.69 -0.10 22.31
N GLN A 511 56.74 -0.46 23.02
CA GLN A 511 58.12 -0.57 22.50
C GLN A 511 58.26 -1.68 21.45
N LEU A 512 57.63 -2.83 21.68
CA LEU A 512 57.58 -3.96 20.73
C LEU A 512 56.77 -3.61 19.47
N VAL A 513 55.65 -2.93 19.65
CA VAL A 513 54.82 -2.45 18.53
C VAL A 513 55.60 -1.43 17.67
N ALA A 514 56.32 -0.50 18.30
CA ALA A 514 57.15 0.47 17.60
C ALA A 514 58.34 -0.18 16.85
N GLN A 515 58.97 -1.21 17.41
CA GLN A 515 60.06 -1.93 16.75
C GLN A 515 59.61 -2.77 15.55
N THR A 516 58.42 -3.38 15.62
CA THR A 516 57.92 -4.28 14.55
C THR A 516 57.19 -3.52 13.45
N LEU A 517 56.32 -2.57 13.79
CA LEU A 517 55.49 -1.84 12.82
C LEU A 517 56.15 -0.50 12.40
N GLY A 518 57.02 0.08 13.19
CA GLY A 518 57.70 1.36 12.90
C GLY A 518 58.41 1.40 11.55
N PRO A 519 59.27 0.41 11.21
CA PRO A 519 59.95 0.37 9.91
C PRO A 519 58.96 0.25 8.72
N ILE A 520 57.88 -0.52 8.89
CA ILE A 520 56.88 -0.72 7.86
C ILE A 520 56.05 0.56 7.65
N MET A 521 55.73 1.28 8.74
CA MET A 521 55.05 2.57 8.67
C MET A 521 55.95 3.63 7.99
N ALA A 522 57.23 3.68 8.31
CA ALA A 522 58.17 4.58 7.68
C ALA A 522 58.33 4.31 6.17
N GLN A 523 58.35 3.02 5.77
CA GLN A 523 58.41 2.62 4.37
C GLN A 523 57.14 2.97 3.60
N SER A 524 55.94 2.83 4.21
CA SER A 524 54.69 3.23 3.61
C SER A 524 54.55 4.74 3.45
N MET A 525 55.10 5.54 4.38
CA MET A 525 55.17 7.00 4.24
C MET A 525 56.15 7.45 3.15
N ALA A 526 57.26 6.74 2.99
CA ALA A 526 58.27 7.08 1.98
C ALA A 526 57.75 6.82 0.56
N GLN A 527 56.88 5.81 0.37
CA GLN A 527 56.26 5.53 -0.92
C GLN A 527 55.20 6.55 -1.33
N THR A 528 54.53 7.23 -0.39
CA THR A 528 53.57 8.29 -0.65
C THR A 528 54.22 9.68 -0.86
N GLY A 529 55.53 9.83 -0.58
CA GLY A 529 56.23 11.09 -0.62
C GLY A 529 56.98 11.41 -1.92
N GLN A 530 56.85 10.64 -3.01
CA GLN A 530 57.44 11.05 -4.29
C GLN A 530 56.53 12.09 -4.99
N PRO A 531 57.01 13.34 -5.14
CA PRO A 531 56.28 14.35 -5.90
C PRO A 531 56.49 14.10 -7.40
N GLY A 532 55.57 13.49 -8.08
CA GLY A 532 55.69 13.28 -9.50
C GLY A 532 54.65 12.39 -10.22
N GLY A 533 53.60 11.98 -9.54
CA GLY A 533 52.51 11.30 -10.20
C GLY A 533 51.30 12.22 -10.32
N THR A 534 51.08 12.84 -11.48
CA THR A 534 49.81 13.45 -11.85
C THR A 534 48.73 12.41 -11.63
N MET A 535 47.85 12.60 -10.62
CA MET A 535 46.60 11.86 -10.51
C MET A 535 45.74 12.26 -11.69
N THR A 536 45.80 11.50 -12.76
CA THR A 536 44.74 11.49 -13.74
C THR A 536 43.57 10.80 -13.10
N ALA A 537 42.40 11.44 -13.12
CA ALA A 537 41.11 10.98 -12.57
C ALA A 537 40.53 9.83 -13.40
N GLN A 538 41.34 8.90 -13.87
CA GLN A 538 40.95 7.70 -14.57
C GLN A 538 41.62 6.53 -13.88
N GLY A 539 40.85 5.73 -13.16
CA GLY A 539 41.25 4.50 -12.56
C GLY A 539 41.49 3.40 -13.62
N ASP A 540 42.52 3.57 -14.42
CA ASP A 540 43.03 2.48 -15.24
C ASP A 540 43.96 1.63 -14.38
N VAL A 541 43.57 0.39 -14.19
CA VAL A 541 44.43 -0.68 -13.68
C VAL A 541 45.52 -0.90 -14.73
N VAL A 542 46.66 -0.22 -14.57
CA VAL A 542 47.85 -0.53 -15.34
C VAL A 542 48.40 -1.86 -14.85
N ASN A 543 48.15 -2.89 -15.62
CA ASN A 543 48.82 -4.18 -15.53
C ASN A 543 50.34 -3.94 -15.69
N GLN A 544 51.09 -3.89 -14.56
CA GLN A 544 52.54 -3.99 -14.62
C GLN A 544 52.92 -5.36 -15.16
N LYS A 545 53.42 -5.39 -16.39
CA LYS A 545 54.14 -6.53 -16.93
C LYS A 545 55.39 -6.80 -16.06
N GLY A 546 55.40 -7.90 -15.34
CA GLY A 546 56.59 -8.46 -14.76
C GLY A 546 57.61 -8.86 -15.87
N PRO A 547 58.92 -8.74 -15.59
CA PRO A 547 59.94 -9.12 -16.56
C PRO A 547 60.02 -10.65 -16.70
N GLY A 548 59.80 -11.14 -17.91
CA GLY A 548 60.26 -12.45 -18.35
C GLY A 548 59.25 -13.59 -18.46
N MET A 549 58.32 -13.51 -19.41
CA MET A 549 57.81 -14.70 -20.06
C MET A 549 57.89 -14.53 -21.57
N PRO A 550 58.41 -15.56 -22.34
CA PRO A 550 58.51 -15.47 -23.78
C PRO A 550 57.16 -15.44 -24.44
N GLU A 551 57.01 -14.61 -25.47
CA GLU A 551 55.83 -14.53 -26.33
C GLU A 551 55.48 -15.88 -26.94
N PRO A 552 54.22 -16.33 -26.88
CA PRO A 552 53.74 -17.38 -27.74
C PRO A 552 53.54 -16.81 -29.15
N GLY A 553 54.14 -17.47 -30.14
CA GLY A 553 54.16 -17.07 -31.54
C GLY A 553 52.76 -16.77 -32.11
N GLN A 554 52.71 -15.74 -32.93
CA GLN A 554 51.56 -15.40 -33.76
C GLN A 554 51.15 -16.55 -34.65
N PRO A 555 49.92 -16.99 -34.71
CA PRO A 555 49.43 -17.81 -35.81
C PRO A 555 49.21 -16.91 -37.03
N GLN A 556 49.91 -17.24 -38.11
CA GLN A 556 49.72 -16.67 -39.44
C GLN A 556 48.25 -16.83 -39.89
N GLY A 557 47.78 -15.78 -40.51
CA GLY A 557 46.41 -15.66 -40.99
C GLY A 557 46.00 -16.74 -42.00
N GLY A 558 44.94 -17.45 -41.63
CA GLY A 558 44.10 -18.16 -42.58
C GLY A 558 42.86 -17.32 -42.90
N PRO A 559 42.32 -17.41 -44.12
CA PRO A 559 41.15 -16.61 -44.48
C PRO A 559 39.91 -17.02 -43.64
N PRO A 560 39.01 -16.11 -43.35
CA PRO A 560 37.84 -16.38 -42.52
C PRO A 560 36.91 -17.39 -43.21
N PRO A 561 36.30 -18.33 -42.46
CA PRO A 561 35.35 -19.28 -43.03
C PRO A 561 34.12 -18.54 -43.55
N ALA A 562 33.68 -18.90 -44.73
CA ALA A 562 32.51 -18.39 -45.41
C ALA A 562 31.25 -18.60 -44.54
N ARG A 563 30.50 -17.52 -44.29
CA ARG A 563 29.18 -17.59 -43.65
C ARG A 563 28.25 -18.48 -44.51
N PRO A 564 27.49 -19.40 -43.89
CA PRO A 564 26.47 -20.15 -44.64
C PRO A 564 25.39 -19.16 -45.12
N ARG A 565 25.17 -19.17 -46.43
CA ARG A 565 24.04 -18.47 -47.07
C ARG A 565 22.76 -19.18 -46.60
N VAL A 566 21.94 -18.47 -45.83
CA VAL A 566 20.55 -18.86 -45.56
C VAL A 566 19.77 -18.62 -46.87
N ALA A 567 19.22 -19.66 -47.41
CA ALA A 567 18.31 -19.60 -48.55
C ALA A 567 17.02 -18.89 -48.14
N PRO A 568 16.42 -18.04 -48.98
CA PRO A 568 15.17 -17.39 -48.66
C PRO A 568 14.03 -18.43 -48.67
N SER A 569 13.35 -18.56 -47.54
CA SER A 569 12.10 -19.31 -47.44
C SER A 569 11.01 -18.57 -48.21
N THR A 570 10.54 -19.19 -49.28
CA THR A 570 9.34 -18.80 -50.03
C THR A 570 8.12 -18.90 -49.14
N ILE A 571 7.57 -17.75 -48.76
CA ILE A 571 6.23 -17.63 -48.14
C ILE A 571 5.21 -17.62 -49.29
N PRO A 572 4.16 -18.47 -49.29
CA PRO A 572 3.11 -18.41 -50.30
C PRO A 572 2.31 -17.10 -50.16
N GLY A 573 2.10 -16.46 -51.27
CA GLY A 573 1.49 -15.15 -51.37
C GLY A 573 0.05 -15.08 -50.82
N ALA A 574 -0.17 -14.17 -49.91
CA ALA A 574 -1.50 -13.64 -49.64
C ALA A 574 -1.77 -12.52 -50.66
N GLN A 575 -2.76 -12.70 -51.50
CA GLN A 575 -3.27 -11.71 -52.45
C GLN A 575 -3.85 -10.53 -51.65
N MET A 576 -3.18 -9.40 -51.67
CA MET A 576 -3.76 -8.11 -51.32
C MET A 576 -4.65 -7.66 -52.48
N GLY A 577 -5.96 -7.78 -52.27
CA GLY A 577 -6.95 -7.11 -53.11
C GLY A 577 -6.86 -5.60 -52.90
N LYS A 578 -6.54 -4.87 -53.95
CA LYS A 578 -6.68 -3.41 -54.04
C LYS A 578 -8.17 -3.08 -53.93
N MET A 579 -8.62 -2.51 -52.84
CA MET A 579 -9.90 -1.79 -52.75
C MET A 579 -9.69 -0.36 -53.26
N THR A 580 -10.29 -0.06 -54.38
CA THR A 580 -10.43 1.26 -54.95
C THR A 580 -11.39 2.10 -54.11
N SER A 581 -10.97 3.33 -53.85
CA SER A 581 -11.75 4.38 -53.19
C SER A 581 -12.86 4.91 -54.13
N GLN A 582 -14.04 4.27 -54.05
CA GLN A 582 -15.28 4.82 -54.55
C GLN A 582 -16.43 4.08 -53.85
N GLU A 583 -16.93 4.70 -52.78
CA GLU A 583 -18.26 4.58 -52.18
C GLU A 583 -18.25 5.10 -50.76
N MET A 584 -18.21 6.44 -50.62
CA MET A 584 -18.66 7.13 -49.41
C MET A 584 -19.39 8.40 -49.85
N GLY A 585 -20.61 8.17 -50.21
CA GLY A 585 -21.58 9.25 -50.33
C GLY A 585 -22.69 8.99 -49.35
N MET A 586 -22.64 9.58 -48.16
CA MET A 586 -23.84 9.88 -47.37
C MET A 586 -23.58 11.06 -46.45
N SER A 587 -24.26 12.15 -46.74
CA SER A 587 -24.33 13.39 -45.98
C SER A 587 -24.95 13.20 -44.59
N PRO A 588 -24.57 13.91 -43.56
CA PRO A 588 -25.29 13.99 -42.30
C PRO A 588 -26.42 15.00 -42.42
N ASN A 589 -27.62 14.52 -42.16
CA ASN A 589 -28.82 15.33 -42.01
C ASN A 589 -28.86 15.93 -40.62
N VAL A 590 -28.68 17.26 -40.53
CA VAL A 590 -28.83 18.07 -39.32
C VAL A 590 -30.32 18.36 -39.16
N GLY A 591 -30.96 17.72 -38.21
CA GLY A 591 -32.34 18.00 -37.78
C GLY A 591 -32.34 18.78 -36.46
N ASN A 592 -32.60 20.08 -36.56
CA ASN A 592 -33.03 20.94 -35.44
C ASN A 592 -34.29 20.39 -34.78
N ILE A 593 -34.26 20.27 -33.46
CA ILE A 593 -35.49 20.27 -32.67
C ILE A 593 -35.35 21.35 -31.59
N THR A 594 -36.12 22.39 -31.83
CA THR A 594 -36.45 23.52 -30.98
C THR A 594 -37.25 23.07 -29.75
N GLU A 595 -37.07 23.84 -28.69
CA GLU A 595 -37.83 23.95 -27.46
C GLU A 595 -39.37 23.87 -27.66
N GLN A 596 -40.05 23.21 -26.72
CA GLN A 596 -41.28 23.72 -26.11
C GLN A 596 -41.73 22.93 -24.86
N ASN A 597 -41.74 23.64 -23.75
CA ASN A 597 -42.77 23.74 -22.69
C ASN A 597 -43.36 22.45 -22.03
N ARG A 598 -43.00 22.17 -20.82
CA ARG A 598 -43.81 22.50 -19.59
C ARG A 598 -43.14 21.92 -18.36
#